data_301920a19e9bf991da5e1b51b15ce3a9
#
_entry.id   301920a19e9bf991da5e1b51b15ce3a9
#
_cell.length_a   1.000
_cell.length_b   1.000
_cell.length_c   1.000
_cell.angle_alpha   90.00
_cell.angle_beta   90.00
_cell.angle_gamma   90.00
#
_symmetry.space_group_name_H-M   'P 1'
#
loop_
_entity.id
_entity.type
_entity.pdbx_description
1 polymer ?
#
loop_
_entity_poly.entity_id
_entity_poly.type
_entity_poly.pdbx_seq_one_letter_code
_entity_poly.pdbx_strand_id
1 'polypeptide(L)'
;MLAQAERFIESQGFHLMTKDEIPKFTRCAMESYGNIVYALDDYFVGHPCTKEELWEMWLFNLKYFYSRALIYSDSPDCNAWILWIPPGCKGVSMIDFIRYGGIRLTLKLGLTTMKRIMHYEDYSASVRLKATGNSEWYLYNLVVRPEAQGQHLAGKLLRPMLEYCAQSGKPAYLETHSEKNVEIYRHFGFEVVSNDPIPGTRVTHWGMVMPKKQEVNNVK
;
A
#
# COMPACT_ATOMS: atom_id res chain seq x y z
N MET A 1 -15.03 -4.66 -10.91
CA MET A 1 -13.92 -3.68 -10.80
C MET A 1 -12.59 -4.38 -10.59
N LEU A 2 -12.37 -5.15 -9.49
CA LEU A 2 -11.08 -5.84 -9.25
C LEU A 2 -10.70 -6.75 -10.43
N ALA A 3 -11.54 -7.69 -10.83
CA ALA A 3 -11.28 -8.60 -11.96
C ALA A 3 -11.04 -7.89 -13.33
N GLN A 4 -11.51 -6.66 -13.50
CA GLN A 4 -11.21 -5.87 -14.71
C GLN A 4 -9.80 -5.29 -14.63
N ALA A 5 -9.41 -4.80 -13.45
CA ALA A 5 -8.06 -4.30 -13.23
C ALA A 5 -7.03 -5.43 -13.35
N GLU A 6 -7.32 -6.62 -12.81
CA GLU A 6 -6.46 -7.81 -12.95
C GLU A 6 -6.21 -8.13 -14.43
N ARG A 7 -7.27 -8.26 -15.25
CA ARG A 7 -7.13 -8.51 -16.68
C ARG A 7 -6.37 -7.41 -17.43
N PHE A 8 -6.58 -6.15 -17.03
CA PHE A 8 -5.84 -5.04 -17.60
C PHE A 8 -4.33 -5.16 -17.28
N ILE A 9 -3.96 -5.42 -16.05
CA ILE A 9 -2.57 -5.56 -15.62
C ILE A 9 -1.89 -6.78 -16.27
N GLU A 10 -2.59 -7.92 -16.36
CA GLU A 10 -2.09 -9.09 -17.08
C GLU A 10 -1.84 -8.79 -18.57
N SER A 11 -2.73 -8.04 -19.21
CA SER A 11 -2.56 -7.63 -20.61
C SER A 11 -1.34 -6.71 -20.84
N GLN A 12 -0.86 -6.05 -19.80
CA GLN A 12 0.36 -5.25 -19.79
C GLN A 12 1.63 -6.09 -19.53
N GLY A 13 1.49 -7.41 -19.34
CA GLY A 13 2.59 -8.34 -19.15
C GLY A 13 3.13 -8.41 -17.70
N PHE A 14 2.36 -7.93 -16.71
CA PHE A 14 2.73 -8.06 -15.30
C PHE A 14 2.26 -9.38 -14.71
N HIS A 15 2.98 -9.84 -13.69
CA HIS A 15 2.69 -11.08 -13.01
C HIS A 15 1.77 -10.83 -11.80
N LEU A 16 0.54 -11.37 -11.84
CA LEU A 16 -0.38 -11.34 -10.70
C LEU A 16 0.08 -12.36 -9.64
N MET A 17 0.09 -11.92 -8.38
CA MET A 17 0.46 -12.79 -7.26
C MET A 17 -0.51 -13.97 -7.11
N THR A 18 0.01 -15.18 -7.11
CA THR A 18 -0.75 -16.39 -6.75
C THR A 18 -0.68 -16.65 -5.24
N LYS A 19 -1.61 -17.47 -4.74
CA LYS A 19 -1.67 -17.79 -3.30
C LYS A 19 -0.39 -18.44 -2.79
N ASP A 20 0.22 -19.29 -3.59
CA ASP A 20 1.43 -20.04 -3.21
C ASP A 20 2.68 -19.14 -3.20
N GLU A 21 2.60 -17.96 -3.81
CA GLU A 21 3.68 -16.98 -3.86
C GLU A 21 3.66 -15.99 -2.68
N ILE A 22 2.63 -16.02 -1.82
CA ILE A 22 2.57 -15.15 -0.63
C ILE A 22 3.89 -15.14 0.15
N PRO A 23 4.56 -16.29 0.43
CA PRO A 23 5.87 -16.29 1.12
C PRO A 23 6.98 -15.57 0.35
N LYS A 24 6.98 -15.64 -0.99
CA LYS A 24 7.95 -14.95 -1.86
C LYS A 24 7.78 -13.44 -1.77
N PHE A 25 6.55 -12.95 -1.92
CA PHE A 25 6.22 -11.52 -1.82
C PHE A 25 6.49 -10.98 -0.40
N THR A 26 6.18 -11.77 0.63
CA THR A 26 6.54 -11.45 2.03
C THR A 26 8.04 -11.23 2.19
N ARG A 27 8.87 -12.13 1.63
CA ARG A 27 10.34 -12.03 1.69
C ARG A 27 10.84 -10.79 0.97
N CYS A 28 10.32 -10.50 -0.23
CA CYS A 28 10.65 -9.29 -0.97
C CYS A 28 10.38 -8.01 -0.15
N ALA A 29 9.23 -7.95 0.54
CA ALA A 29 8.91 -6.84 1.42
C ALA A 29 9.90 -6.73 2.60
N MET A 30 10.20 -7.84 3.28
CA MET A 30 11.15 -7.84 4.38
C MET A 30 12.55 -7.36 3.98
N GLU A 31 13.04 -7.80 2.83
CA GLU A 31 14.34 -7.38 2.28
C GLU A 31 14.34 -5.89 1.97
N SER A 32 13.23 -5.36 1.49
CA SER A 32 13.07 -3.94 1.15
C SER A 32 12.97 -3.04 2.38
N TYR A 33 12.24 -3.47 3.39
CA TYR A 33 11.98 -2.69 4.60
C TYR A 33 12.95 -2.96 5.75
N GLY A 34 13.60 -4.13 5.78
CA GLY A 34 14.48 -4.55 6.88
C GLY A 34 15.77 -3.72 7.03
N ASN A 35 16.12 -2.90 6.04
CA ASN A 35 17.27 -2.01 6.07
C ASN A 35 16.87 -0.53 6.26
N ILE A 36 15.59 -0.24 6.37
CA ILE A 36 15.07 1.12 6.51
C ILE A 36 14.49 1.25 7.91
N VAL A 37 15.10 2.09 8.75
CA VAL A 37 14.48 2.54 9.99
C VAL A 37 13.32 3.46 9.59
N TYR A 38 12.13 2.90 9.51
CA TYR A 38 10.93 3.70 9.30
C TYR A 38 10.60 4.46 10.59
N ALA A 39 10.26 5.73 10.46
CA ALA A 39 9.73 6.51 11.57
C ALA A 39 8.49 5.86 12.22
N LEU A 40 7.79 5.02 11.46
CA LEU A 40 6.66 4.21 11.96
C LEU A 40 7.09 3.03 12.82
N ASP A 41 8.30 2.46 12.64
CA ASP A 41 8.77 1.34 13.44
C ASP A 41 8.91 1.76 14.92
N ASP A 42 9.51 2.92 15.17
CA ASP A 42 9.60 3.49 16.52
C ASP A 42 8.21 3.76 17.11
N TYR A 43 7.27 4.19 16.28
CA TYR A 43 5.90 4.43 16.73
C TYR A 43 5.17 3.13 17.04
N PHE A 44 5.23 2.12 16.17
CA PHE A 44 4.49 0.88 16.34
C PHE A 44 5.10 -0.01 17.40
N VAL A 45 6.37 -0.32 17.28
CA VAL A 45 7.03 -1.34 18.10
C VAL A 45 7.85 -0.72 19.23
N GLY A 46 8.38 0.49 19.04
CA GLY A 46 9.23 1.19 20.00
C GLY A 46 10.69 0.73 19.96
N HIS A 47 11.05 -0.05 18.95
CA HIS A 47 12.41 -0.50 18.62
C HIS A 47 12.46 -0.86 17.12
N PRO A 48 13.63 -0.99 16.50
CA PRO A 48 13.74 -1.51 15.15
C PRO A 48 13.08 -2.88 15.04
N CYS A 49 12.20 -3.07 14.04
CA CYS A 49 11.50 -4.34 13.85
C CYS A 49 12.47 -5.49 13.62
N THR A 50 12.27 -6.59 14.31
CA THR A 50 12.97 -7.84 14.04
C THR A 50 12.50 -8.46 12.73
N LYS A 51 13.32 -9.33 12.13
CA LYS A 51 12.94 -10.08 10.92
C LYS A 51 11.66 -10.89 11.10
N GLU A 52 11.44 -11.42 12.30
CA GLU A 52 10.25 -12.22 12.62
C GLU A 52 9.00 -11.35 12.70
N GLU A 53 9.10 -10.17 13.33
CA GLU A 53 7.99 -9.21 13.39
C GLU A 53 7.60 -8.72 11.99
N LEU A 54 8.58 -8.34 11.18
CA LEU A 54 8.35 -7.94 9.79
C LEU A 54 7.70 -9.08 8.97
N TRP A 55 8.18 -10.32 9.15
CA TRP A 55 7.59 -11.48 8.49
C TRP A 55 6.11 -11.65 8.84
N GLU A 56 5.76 -11.62 10.12
CA GLU A 56 4.36 -11.81 10.55
C GLU A 56 3.46 -10.67 10.07
N MET A 57 3.94 -9.42 10.11
CA MET A 57 3.19 -8.26 9.61
C MET A 57 2.90 -8.39 8.11
N TRP A 58 3.91 -8.65 7.29
CA TRP A 58 3.75 -8.78 5.85
C TRP A 58 2.95 -10.01 5.45
N LEU A 59 3.16 -11.13 6.14
CA LEU A 59 2.42 -12.37 5.91
C LEU A 59 0.92 -12.18 6.20
N PHE A 60 0.57 -11.51 7.30
CA PHE A 60 -0.81 -11.17 7.63
C PHE A 60 -1.43 -10.29 6.53
N ASN A 61 -0.76 -9.20 6.17
CA ASN A 61 -1.24 -8.26 5.16
C ASN A 61 -1.49 -8.96 3.81
N LEU A 62 -0.52 -9.70 3.31
CA LEU A 62 -0.65 -10.37 2.01
C LEU A 62 -1.73 -11.48 2.02
N LYS A 63 -1.86 -12.24 3.10
CA LYS A 63 -2.95 -13.22 3.25
C LYS A 63 -4.33 -12.54 3.25
N TYR A 64 -4.45 -11.42 3.96
CA TYR A 64 -5.70 -10.68 4.04
C TYR A 64 -6.08 -10.05 2.69
N PHE A 65 -5.11 -9.43 2.01
CA PHE A 65 -5.36 -8.71 0.77
C PHE A 65 -5.40 -9.59 -0.48
N TYR A 66 -4.90 -10.82 -0.44
CA TYR A 66 -4.80 -11.71 -1.61
C TYR A 66 -6.09 -11.78 -2.46
N SER A 67 -7.26 -11.89 -1.82
CA SER A 67 -8.54 -11.97 -2.52
C SER A 67 -9.34 -10.65 -2.53
N ARG A 68 -8.76 -9.56 -2.04
CA ARG A 68 -9.44 -8.28 -1.83
C ARG A 68 -8.80 -7.11 -2.55
N ALA A 69 -7.57 -7.28 -2.97
CA ALA A 69 -6.76 -6.22 -3.57
C ALA A 69 -6.08 -6.73 -4.83
N LEU A 70 -5.66 -5.82 -5.69
CA LEU A 70 -4.84 -6.10 -6.84
C LEU A 70 -3.37 -6.12 -6.40
N ILE A 71 -2.71 -7.28 -6.54
CA ILE A 71 -1.31 -7.46 -6.17
C ILE A 71 -0.56 -8.04 -7.36
N TYR A 72 0.45 -7.32 -7.85
CA TYR A 72 1.27 -7.76 -8.96
C TYR A 72 2.73 -7.33 -8.83
N SER A 73 3.60 -8.03 -9.54
CA SER A 73 5.04 -7.82 -9.56
C SER A 73 5.57 -7.54 -10.97
N ASP A 74 6.81 -7.08 -11.03
CA ASP A 74 7.56 -6.84 -12.26
C ASP A 74 7.76 -8.10 -13.10
N SER A 75 7.84 -9.26 -12.44
CA SER A 75 8.09 -10.58 -13.03
C SER A 75 7.75 -11.68 -12.01
N PRO A 76 7.71 -12.97 -12.44
CA PRO A 76 7.60 -14.09 -11.50
C PRO A 76 8.71 -14.15 -10.43
N ASP A 77 9.89 -13.54 -10.67
CA ASP A 77 10.99 -13.50 -9.70
C ASP A 77 10.73 -12.53 -8.55
N CYS A 78 9.80 -11.58 -8.73
CA CYS A 78 9.34 -10.64 -7.71
C CYS A 78 10.48 -9.76 -7.15
N ASN A 79 11.16 -9.00 -8.02
CA ASN A 79 12.14 -8.00 -7.59
C ASN A 79 11.46 -6.73 -7.05
N ALA A 80 10.26 -6.48 -7.54
CA ALA A 80 9.39 -5.41 -7.06
C ALA A 80 7.92 -5.84 -7.17
N TRP A 81 7.08 -5.35 -6.25
CA TRP A 81 5.65 -5.59 -6.30
C TRP A 81 4.84 -4.41 -5.74
N ILE A 82 3.57 -4.36 -6.10
CA ILE A 82 2.66 -3.29 -5.73
C ILE A 82 1.31 -3.86 -5.29
N LEU A 83 0.67 -3.19 -4.33
CA LEU A 83 -0.65 -3.55 -3.82
C LEU A 83 -1.60 -2.36 -3.91
N TRP A 84 -2.70 -2.56 -4.62
CA TRP A 84 -3.77 -1.59 -4.77
C TRP A 84 -5.07 -2.09 -4.18
N ILE A 85 -5.64 -1.33 -3.26
CA ILE A 85 -6.95 -1.61 -2.66
C ILE A 85 -8.03 -0.96 -3.54
N PRO A 86 -9.04 -1.72 -3.99
CA PRO A 86 -10.10 -1.18 -4.83
C PRO A 86 -11.06 -0.27 -4.05
N PRO A 87 -11.75 0.65 -4.73
CA PRO A 87 -12.79 1.50 -4.15
C PRO A 87 -13.83 0.71 -3.35
N GLY A 88 -14.20 1.24 -2.18
CA GLY A 88 -15.22 0.63 -1.33
C GLY A 88 -14.77 -0.62 -0.56
N CYS A 89 -13.49 -0.97 -0.59
CA CYS A 89 -12.96 -2.06 0.22
C CYS A 89 -13.12 -1.74 1.71
N LYS A 90 -13.65 -2.70 2.45
CA LYS A 90 -13.83 -2.57 3.91
C LYS A 90 -12.55 -2.93 4.63
N GLY A 91 -12.34 -2.31 5.79
CA GLY A 91 -11.25 -2.67 6.70
C GLY A 91 -11.35 -4.09 7.25
N VAL A 92 -10.32 -4.49 7.99
CA VAL A 92 -10.20 -5.84 8.57
C VAL A 92 -11.31 -6.06 9.62
N SER A 93 -12.20 -7.05 9.39
CA SER A 93 -13.15 -7.48 10.41
C SER A 93 -12.47 -8.38 11.47
N MET A 94 -13.08 -8.53 12.65
CA MET A 94 -12.57 -9.44 13.68
C MET A 94 -12.48 -10.90 13.18
N ILE A 95 -13.44 -11.34 12.38
CA ILE A 95 -13.44 -12.68 11.78
C ILE A 95 -12.26 -12.83 10.81
N ASP A 96 -12.04 -11.85 9.95
CA ASP A 96 -10.90 -11.85 9.04
C ASP A 96 -9.58 -11.80 9.79
N PHE A 97 -9.49 -10.96 10.83
CA PHE A 97 -8.31 -10.86 11.67
C PHE A 97 -7.91 -12.25 12.22
N ILE A 98 -8.86 -12.97 12.82
CA ILE A 98 -8.61 -14.32 13.35
C ILE A 98 -8.22 -15.28 12.20
N ARG A 99 -9.01 -15.28 11.11
CA ARG A 99 -8.83 -16.20 9.97
C ARG A 99 -7.47 -16.08 9.28
N TYR A 100 -6.94 -14.87 9.17
CA TYR A 100 -5.68 -14.60 8.46
C TYR A 100 -4.44 -14.56 9.37
N GLY A 101 -4.59 -14.91 10.64
CA GLY A 101 -3.47 -15.09 11.58
C GLY A 101 -3.21 -13.91 12.51
N GLY A 102 -4.19 -13.02 12.70
CA GLY A 102 -4.07 -11.86 13.59
C GLY A 102 -3.79 -12.21 15.05
N ILE A 103 -4.26 -13.38 15.55
CA ILE A 103 -3.90 -13.85 16.88
C ILE A 103 -2.39 -14.08 16.97
N ARG A 104 -1.81 -14.79 15.98
CA ARG A 104 -0.37 -15.03 15.93
C ARG A 104 0.42 -13.74 15.81
N LEU A 105 -0.06 -12.82 14.97
CA LEU A 105 0.50 -11.48 14.84
C LEU A 105 0.51 -10.76 16.19
N THR A 106 -0.60 -10.77 16.93
CA THR A 106 -0.71 -10.14 18.24
C THR A 106 0.23 -10.77 19.27
N LEU A 107 0.40 -12.09 19.25
CA LEU A 107 1.35 -12.78 20.13
C LEU A 107 2.80 -12.42 19.84
N LYS A 108 3.14 -12.11 18.59
CA LYS A 108 4.49 -11.70 18.19
C LYS A 108 4.76 -10.23 18.46
N LEU A 109 3.84 -9.35 18.13
CA LEU A 109 4.02 -7.89 18.25
C LEU A 109 3.60 -7.32 19.60
N GLY A 110 2.77 -8.05 20.35
CA GLY A 110 2.18 -7.58 21.61
C GLY A 110 0.97 -6.65 21.42
N LEU A 111 0.15 -6.56 22.46
CA LEU A 111 -1.10 -5.79 22.46
C LEU A 111 -0.88 -4.28 22.29
N THR A 112 0.22 -3.75 22.83
CA THR A 112 0.53 -2.33 22.73
C THR A 112 0.79 -1.92 21.29
N THR A 113 1.60 -2.70 20.57
CA THR A 113 1.87 -2.50 19.14
C THR A 113 0.58 -2.61 18.32
N MET A 114 -0.24 -3.61 18.59
CA MET A 114 -1.52 -3.76 17.87
C MET A 114 -2.46 -2.57 18.08
N LYS A 115 -2.54 -2.01 19.28
CA LYS A 115 -3.32 -0.79 19.55
C LYS A 115 -2.78 0.41 18.77
N ARG A 116 -1.47 0.56 18.66
CA ARG A 116 -0.84 1.64 17.89
C ARG A 116 -1.10 1.49 16.37
N ILE A 117 -1.01 0.26 15.86
CA ILE A 117 -1.36 -0.03 14.46
C ILE A 117 -2.83 0.31 14.19
N MET A 118 -3.75 -0.11 15.04
CA MET A 118 -5.18 0.22 14.89
C MET A 118 -5.42 1.73 14.92
N HIS A 119 -4.79 2.45 15.85
CA HIS A 119 -4.90 3.91 15.93
C HIS A 119 -4.40 4.60 14.65
N TYR A 120 -3.27 4.12 14.10
CA TYR A 120 -2.74 4.61 12.83
C TYR A 120 -3.71 4.34 11.67
N GLU A 121 -4.22 3.12 11.54
CA GLU A 121 -5.14 2.74 10.47
C GLU A 121 -6.45 3.53 10.53
N ASP A 122 -6.99 3.79 11.72
CA ASP A 122 -8.18 4.61 11.92
C ASP A 122 -7.94 6.07 11.49
N TYR A 123 -6.79 6.63 11.88
CA TYR A 123 -6.40 7.97 11.48
C TYR A 123 -6.24 8.08 9.96
N SER A 124 -5.44 7.19 9.38
CA SER A 124 -5.19 7.12 7.94
C SER A 124 -6.48 6.97 7.13
N ALA A 125 -7.36 6.04 7.55
CA ALA A 125 -8.67 5.85 6.94
C ALA A 125 -9.53 7.12 7.00
N SER A 126 -9.47 7.88 8.11
CA SER A 126 -10.20 9.14 8.26
C SER A 126 -9.71 10.23 7.29
N VAL A 127 -8.39 10.33 7.10
CA VAL A 127 -7.77 11.28 6.15
C VAL A 127 -8.17 10.91 4.73
N ARG A 128 -8.03 9.64 4.34
CA ARG A 128 -8.40 9.14 3.03
C ARG A 128 -9.87 9.36 2.71
N LEU A 129 -10.76 9.02 3.65
CA LEU A 129 -12.21 9.22 3.48
C LEU A 129 -12.57 10.70 3.24
N LYS A 130 -11.96 11.61 3.96
CA LYS A 130 -12.15 13.06 3.74
C LYS A 130 -11.69 13.51 2.36
N ALA A 131 -10.57 12.97 1.88
CA ALA A 131 -9.97 13.36 0.61
C ALA A 131 -10.70 12.80 -0.61
N THR A 132 -11.25 11.59 -0.53
CA THR A 132 -11.68 10.84 -1.72
C THR A 132 -13.11 10.30 -1.64
N GLY A 133 -13.73 10.33 -0.45
CA GLY A 133 -15.08 9.75 -0.24
C GLY A 133 -15.13 8.24 -0.46
N ASN A 134 -14.01 7.52 -0.29
CA ASN A 134 -13.88 6.08 -0.50
C ASN A 134 -14.14 5.63 -1.97
N SER A 135 -13.86 6.52 -2.92
CA SER A 135 -14.07 6.28 -4.35
C SER A 135 -12.78 5.96 -5.11
N GLU A 136 -11.65 5.98 -4.43
CA GLU A 136 -10.29 5.86 -4.95
C GLU A 136 -9.82 4.41 -5.11
N TRP A 137 -8.82 4.22 -5.98
CA TRP A 137 -7.87 3.13 -5.88
C TRP A 137 -6.77 3.56 -4.90
N TYR A 138 -6.58 2.81 -3.82
CA TYR A 138 -5.61 3.12 -2.80
C TYR A 138 -4.33 2.31 -2.99
N LEU A 139 -3.24 3.00 -3.33
CA LEU A 139 -1.90 2.42 -3.33
C LEU A 139 -1.45 2.19 -1.88
N TYR A 140 -1.61 0.95 -1.42
CA TYR A 140 -1.30 0.57 -0.05
C TYR A 140 0.18 0.26 0.14
N ASN A 141 0.81 -0.46 -0.82
CA ASN A 141 2.25 -0.74 -0.78
C ASN A 141 2.88 -0.69 -2.17
N LEU A 142 4.10 -0.21 -2.22
CA LEU A 142 5.02 -0.30 -3.35
C LEU A 142 6.39 -0.72 -2.81
N VAL A 143 6.83 -1.89 -3.22
CA VAL A 143 8.01 -2.56 -2.68
C VAL A 143 9.02 -2.80 -3.81
N VAL A 144 10.28 -2.46 -3.56
CA VAL A 144 11.40 -2.74 -4.50
C VAL A 144 12.58 -3.26 -3.69
N ARG A 145 13.07 -4.45 -4.02
CA ARG A 145 14.27 -5.03 -3.38
C ARG A 145 15.45 -4.08 -3.47
N PRO A 146 16.33 -4.02 -2.44
CA PRO A 146 17.48 -3.11 -2.43
C PRO A 146 18.37 -3.23 -3.67
N GLU A 147 18.66 -4.45 -4.10
CA GLU A 147 19.48 -4.75 -5.29
C GLU A 147 18.82 -4.39 -6.63
N ALA A 148 17.52 -4.19 -6.63
CA ALA A 148 16.74 -3.79 -7.80
C ALA A 148 16.37 -2.29 -7.81
N GLN A 149 16.76 -1.55 -6.78
CA GLN A 149 16.56 -0.10 -6.74
C GLN A 149 17.40 0.60 -7.83
N GLY A 150 16.95 1.77 -8.27
CA GLY A 150 17.59 2.48 -9.39
C GLY A 150 17.24 1.95 -10.78
N GLN A 151 16.58 0.79 -10.92
CA GLN A 151 16.17 0.19 -12.19
C GLN A 151 14.77 0.64 -12.66
N HIS A 152 14.24 1.71 -12.10
CA HIS A 152 12.93 2.30 -12.44
C HIS A 152 11.72 1.36 -12.26
N LEU A 153 11.84 0.27 -11.49
CA LEU A 153 10.77 -0.72 -11.29
C LEU A 153 9.54 -0.12 -10.60
N ALA A 154 9.73 0.80 -9.65
CA ALA A 154 8.62 1.49 -9.01
C ALA A 154 7.74 2.22 -10.03
N GLY A 155 8.34 2.99 -10.94
CA GLY A 155 7.61 3.68 -12.00
C GLY A 155 6.98 2.72 -13.01
N LYS A 156 7.66 1.62 -13.33
CA LYS A 156 7.14 0.57 -14.22
C LYS A 156 5.86 -0.05 -13.68
N LEU A 157 5.82 -0.35 -12.36
CA LEU A 157 4.66 -0.92 -11.69
C LEU A 157 3.54 0.12 -11.50
N LEU A 158 3.88 1.36 -11.19
CA LEU A 158 2.89 2.39 -10.85
C LEU A 158 2.08 2.85 -12.08
N ARG A 159 2.74 3.12 -13.21
CA ARG A 159 2.14 3.74 -14.41
C ARG A 159 0.90 3.01 -14.96
N PRO A 160 0.90 1.66 -15.16
CA PRO A 160 -0.26 0.98 -15.71
C PRO A 160 -1.52 1.16 -14.87
N MET A 161 -1.37 1.12 -13.55
CA MET A 161 -2.53 1.30 -12.67
C MET A 161 -3.02 2.74 -12.62
N LEU A 162 -2.14 3.73 -12.74
CA LEU A 162 -2.54 5.14 -12.89
C LEU A 162 -3.28 5.37 -14.21
N GLU A 163 -2.87 4.70 -15.28
CA GLU A 163 -3.58 4.71 -16.55
C GLU A 163 -4.97 4.09 -16.41
N TYR A 164 -5.08 2.93 -15.76
CA TYR A 164 -6.36 2.29 -15.47
C TYR A 164 -7.28 3.20 -14.64
N CYS A 165 -6.74 3.87 -13.62
CA CYS A 165 -7.49 4.86 -12.83
C CYS A 165 -8.03 5.98 -13.72
N ALA A 166 -7.20 6.53 -14.60
CA ALA A 166 -7.59 7.59 -15.53
C ALA A 166 -8.70 7.14 -16.50
N GLN A 167 -8.57 5.92 -17.07
CA GLN A 167 -9.56 5.34 -17.99
C GLN A 167 -10.89 5.02 -17.28
N SER A 168 -10.84 4.58 -16.04
CA SER A 168 -12.03 4.23 -15.24
C SER A 168 -12.68 5.43 -14.54
N GLY A 169 -12.11 6.64 -14.69
CA GLY A 169 -12.60 7.86 -14.04
C GLY A 169 -12.51 7.82 -12.51
N LYS A 170 -11.57 7.05 -11.96
CA LYS A 170 -11.35 6.93 -10.52
C LYS A 170 -10.09 7.67 -10.09
N PRO A 171 -10.10 8.36 -8.93
CA PRO A 171 -8.87 8.90 -8.38
C PRO A 171 -7.97 7.78 -7.86
N ALA A 172 -6.66 8.05 -7.80
CA ALA A 172 -5.73 7.24 -7.04
C ALA A 172 -5.34 7.98 -5.76
N TYR A 173 -5.15 7.26 -4.67
CA TYR A 173 -4.73 7.79 -3.38
C TYR A 173 -3.55 6.98 -2.86
N LEU A 174 -2.65 7.63 -2.14
CA LEU A 174 -1.57 6.99 -1.40
C LEU A 174 -1.24 7.78 -0.13
N GLU A 175 -0.47 7.14 0.73
CA GLU A 175 0.10 7.74 1.93
C GLU A 175 1.60 7.51 1.98
N THR A 176 2.32 8.46 2.55
CA THR A 176 3.75 8.32 2.81
C THR A 176 4.16 9.08 4.06
N HIS A 177 5.29 8.69 4.65
CA HIS A 177 5.89 9.32 5.83
C HIS A 177 7.29 9.86 5.52
N SER A 178 7.63 9.94 4.24
CA SER A 178 8.91 10.41 3.73
C SER A 178 8.72 11.55 2.75
N GLU A 179 9.29 12.70 3.05
CA GLU A 179 9.29 13.86 2.16
C GLU A 179 9.93 13.55 0.79
N LYS A 180 10.96 12.70 0.78
CA LYS A 180 11.55 12.21 -0.47
C LYS A 180 10.54 11.48 -1.34
N ASN A 181 9.66 10.68 -0.74
CA ASN A 181 8.62 9.97 -1.48
C ASN A 181 7.54 10.92 -2.00
N VAL A 182 7.23 11.98 -1.26
CA VAL A 182 6.30 13.04 -1.73
C VAL A 182 6.77 13.59 -3.07
N GLU A 183 8.06 13.94 -3.18
CA GLU A 183 8.63 14.45 -4.44
C GLU A 183 8.56 13.42 -5.57
N ILE A 184 8.82 12.13 -5.27
CA ILE A 184 8.68 11.06 -6.24
C ILE A 184 7.23 10.96 -6.75
N TYR A 185 6.25 10.94 -5.86
CA TYR A 185 4.85 10.80 -6.25
C TYR A 185 4.28 12.02 -6.96
N ARG A 186 4.80 13.23 -6.68
CA ARG A 186 4.48 14.43 -7.46
C ARG A 186 4.80 14.28 -8.94
N HIS A 187 5.91 13.62 -9.30
CA HIS A 187 6.27 13.33 -10.69
C HIS A 187 5.27 12.38 -11.40
N PHE A 188 4.46 11.66 -10.64
CA PHE A 188 3.38 10.83 -11.16
C PHE A 188 2.01 11.52 -11.17
N GLY A 189 1.96 12.80 -10.82
CA GLY A 189 0.72 13.58 -10.81
C GLY A 189 -0.08 13.51 -9.52
N PHE A 190 0.52 13.04 -8.43
CA PHE A 190 -0.11 13.10 -7.10
C PHE A 190 0.08 14.49 -6.47
N GLU A 191 -0.97 14.97 -5.82
CA GLU A 191 -1.01 16.22 -5.09
C GLU A 191 -1.19 15.94 -3.59
N VAL A 192 -0.51 16.69 -2.72
CA VAL A 192 -0.66 16.56 -1.27
C VAL A 192 -2.01 17.14 -0.86
N VAL A 193 -2.81 16.34 -0.16
CA VAL A 193 -4.12 16.75 0.37
C VAL A 193 -4.15 16.80 1.90
N SER A 194 -3.16 16.21 2.56
CA SER A 194 -2.94 16.28 4.01
C SER A 194 -1.45 16.09 4.31
N ASN A 195 -0.93 16.83 5.29
CA ASN A 195 0.46 16.75 5.75
C ASN A 195 0.57 16.95 7.28
N ASP A 196 -0.36 16.40 8.02
CA ASP A 196 -0.41 16.54 9.47
C ASP A 196 0.40 15.45 10.18
N PRO A 197 0.91 15.69 11.39
CA PRO A 197 1.49 14.63 12.20
C PRO A 197 0.40 13.63 12.63
N ILE A 198 0.76 12.34 12.68
CA ILE A 198 -0.11 11.33 13.28
C ILE A 198 -0.34 11.70 14.74
N PRO A 199 -1.60 11.75 15.23
CA PRO A 199 -1.91 12.18 16.59
C PRO A 199 -1.08 11.46 17.65
N GLY A 200 -0.45 12.23 18.55
CA GLY A 200 0.41 11.69 19.61
C GLY A 200 1.81 11.27 19.16
N THR A 201 2.23 11.60 17.93
CA THR A 201 3.56 11.27 17.39
C THR A 201 4.24 12.47 16.76
N ARG A 202 5.53 12.30 16.38
CA ARG A 202 6.29 13.27 15.55
C ARG A 202 6.34 12.85 14.07
N VAL A 203 5.66 11.77 13.71
CA VAL A 203 5.68 11.25 12.34
C VAL A 203 4.67 12.01 11.51
N THR A 204 5.14 12.68 10.47
CA THR A 204 4.27 13.34 9.49
C THR A 204 3.64 12.31 8.57
N HIS A 205 2.34 12.43 8.39
CA HIS A 205 1.56 11.62 7.46
C HIS A 205 1.17 12.50 6.27
N TRP A 206 1.66 12.18 5.09
CA TRP A 206 1.25 12.82 3.84
C TRP A 206 0.21 11.96 3.15
N GLY A 207 -1.04 12.45 3.07
CA GLY A 207 -2.04 11.92 2.16
C GLY A 207 -1.90 12.59 0.79
N MET A 208 -1.88 11.80 -0.28
CA MET A 208 -1.73 12.32 -1.63
C MET A 208 -2.78 11.72 -2.56
N VAL A 209 -3.33 12.55 -3.45
CA VAL A 209 -4.34 12.17 -4.44
C VAL A 209 -3.85 12.47 -5.84
N MET A 210 -3.97 11.54 -6.76
CA MET A 210 -4.01 11.82 -8.19
C MET A 210 -5.49 11.94 -8.58
N PRO A 211 -5.96 13.16 -8.89
CA PRO A 211 -7.37 13.39 -9.18
C PRO A 211 -7.77 12.65 -10.47
N LYS A 212 -9.06 12.27 -10.57
CA LYS A 212 -9.60 11.80 -11.84
C LYS A 212 -9.44 12.91 -12.89
N LYS A 213 -9.04 12.56 -14.11
CA LYS A 213 -9.06 13.51 -15.21
C LYS A 213 -10.47 14.09 -15.35
N GLN A 214 -10.59 15.40 -15.24
CA GLN A 214 -11.84 16.07 -15.60
C GLN A 214 -12.04 15.87 -17.10
N GLU A 215 -13.21 15.37 -17.50
CA GLU A 215 -13.64 15.48 -18.88
C GLU A 215 -13.70 16.99 -19.19
N VAL A 216 -12.85 17.43 -20.10
CA VAL A 216 -12.95 18.77 -20.63
C VAL A 216 -14.27 18.79 -21.42
N ASN A 217 -15.34 19.25 -20.79
CA ASN A 217 -16.57 19.55 -21.48
C ASN A 217 -16.21 20.64 -22.50
N ASN A 218 -15.96 20.23 -23.74
CA ASN A 218 -15.98 21.12 -24.88
C ASN A 218 -17.42 21.62 -25.03
N VAL A 219 -17.74 22.68 -24.27
CA VAL A 219 -18.91 23.51 -24.57
C VAL A 219 -18.58 24.19 -25.91
N LYS A 220 -19.19 23.67 -26.96
CA LYS A 220 -19.27 24.35 -28.26
C LYS A 220 -20.26 25.49 -28.19
#